data_b7dba997c789a6d5889d99e6068eb00e
#
_entry.id   b7dba997c789a6d5889d99e6068eb00e
#
_cell.length_a   1.000
_cell.length_b   1.000
_cell.length_c   1.000
_cell.angle_alpha   90.00
_cell.angle_beta   90.00
_cell.angle_gamma   90.00
#
_symmetry.space_group_name_H-M   'P 1'
#
loop_
_entity.id
_entity.type
_entity.pdbx_description
1 polymer ?
#
loop_
_entity_poly.entity_id
_entity_poly.type
_entity_poly.pdbx_seq_one_letter_code
_entity_poly.pdbx_strand_id
1 'polypeptide(L)'
;MEDNKIIDALLAEPETGLQFLLTQYGGLIHAVICRILPNNPQDAEECAADVLVAAWKHAAEFKQQNRPLRAWLCVTARNAAIDRWRALRPRQQECELNDELAQDWMTERRSTEAEELIAQLLTELPEPDREIFFRRYYYRESCREIGRRLNMQEHTVNVRLSRGREKLRKQFATLRNTY
;
A
#
# COMPACT_ATOMS: atom_id res chain seq x y z
N MET A 1 16.38 9.55 -11.60
CA MET A 1 17.38 8.43 -11.67
C MET A 1 16.59 7.17 -11.98
N GLU A 2 17.09 6.32 -12.85
CA GLU A 2 16.36 5.09 -13.20
C GLU A 2 16.38 4.11 -12.01
N ASP A 3 15.24 3.47 -11.71
CA ASP A 3 15.08 2.53 -10.58
C ASP A 3 16.16 1.45 -10.58
N ASN A 4 16.56 0.97 -11.76
CA ASN A 4 17.61 -0.05 -11.90
C ASN A 4 18.96 0.39 -11.31
N LYS A 5 19.35 1.66 -11.46
CA LYS A 5 20.59 2.18 -10.87
C LYS A 5 20.56 2.19 -9.35
N ILE A 6 19.38 2.49 -8.78
CA ILE A 6 19.19 2.44 -7.33
C ILE A 6 19.27 1.00 -6.82
N ILE A 7 18.61 0.07 -7.52
CA ILE A 7 18.60 -1.35 -7.18
C ILE A 7 20.02 -1.95 -7.27
N ASP A 8 20.76 -1.62 -8.34
CA ASP A 8 22.13 -2.08 -8.52
C ASP A 8 23.05 -1.54 -7.43
N ALA A 9 22.90 -0.26 -7.06
CA ALA A 9 23.65 0.34 -5.96
C ALA A 9 23.30 -0.30 -4.61
N LEU A 10 22.02 -0.57 -4.32
CA LEU A 10 21.58 -1.27 -3.10
C LEU A 10 22.22 -2.66 -2.95
N LEU A 11 22.48 -3.33 -4.07
CA LEU A 11 23.10 -4.66 -4.08
C LEU A 11 24.63 -4.63 -3.98
N ALA A 12 25.26 -3.63 -4.60
CA ALA A 12 26.72 -3.51 -4.65
C ALA A 12 27.29 -2.79 -3.43
N GLU A 13 26.71 -1.66 -3.09
CA GLU A 13 27.10 -0.76 -2.01
C GLU A 13 25.86 -0.24 -1.27
N PRO A 14 25.36 -0.96 -0.25
CA PRO A 14 24.10 -0.63 0.41
C PRO A 14 23.98 0.82 0.89
N GLU A 15 25.07 1.39 1.38
CA GLU A 15 25.12 2.76 1.89
C GLU A 15 24.85 3.78 0.77
N THR A 16 25.55 3.65 -0.35
CA THR A 16 25.34 4.46 -1.55
C THR A 16 23.95 4.27 -2.14
N GLY A 17 23.48 3.02 -2.19
CA GLY A 17 22.14 2.67 -2.67
C GLY A 17 21.02 3.29 -1.83
N LEU A 18 21.15 3.24 -0.50
CA LEU A 18 20.20 3.88 0.43
C LEU A 18 20.20 5.41 0.28
N GLN A 19 21.35 6.02 0.05
CA GLN A 19 21.48 7.45 -0.20
C GLN A 19 20.74 7.87 -1.49
N PHE A 20 20.89 7.08 -2.56
CA PHE A 20 20.16 7.30 -3.82
C PHE A 20 18.67 7.13 -3.63
N LEU A 21 18.25 6.07 -2.92
CA LEU A 21 16.86 5.80 -2.60
C LEU A 21 16.23 6.95 -1.80
N LEU A 22 16.92 7.44 -0.78
CA LEU A 22 16.48 8.55 0.06
C LEU A 22 16.37 9.85 -0.76
N THR A 23 17.34 10.13 -1.60
CA THR A 23 17.34 11.32 -2.46
C THR A 23 16.19 11.31 -3.46
N GLN A 24 15.90 10.16 -4.07
CA GLN A 24 14.88 10.04 -5.11
C GLN A 24 13.46 9.88 -4.54
N TYR A 25 13.32 9.11 -3.47
CA TYR A 25 12.01 8.66 -2.96
C TYR A 25 11.73 9.08 -1.51
N GLY A 26 12.69 9.68 -0.80
CA GLY A 26 12.52 10.08 0.60
C GLY A 26 11.33 11.01 0.82
N GLY A 27 11.15 12.01 -0.04
CA GLY A 27 10.00 12.91 0.02
C GLY A 27 8.66 12.20 -0.22
N LEU A 28 8.63 11.23 -1.13
CA LEU A 28 7.44 10.43 -1.40
C LEU A 28 7.09 9.54 -0.20
N ILE A 29 8.09 8.81 0.34
CA ILE A 29 7.92 7.95 1.51
C ILE A 29 7.41 8.76 2.69
N HIS A 30 8.05 9.89 2.99
CA HIS A 30 7.66 10.79 4.07
C HIS A 30 6.24 11.33 3.88
N ALA A 31 5.88 11.78 2.68
CA ALA A 31 4.54 12.29 2.40
C ALA A 31 3.44 11.23 2.61
N VAL A 32 3.71 9.98 2.22
CA VAL A 32 2.78 8.86 2.45
C VAL A 32 2.59 8.57 3.93
N ILE A 33 3.69 8.56 4.70
CA ILE A 33 3.67 8.25 6.14
C ILE A 33 3.02 9.37 6.93
N CYS A 34 3.38 10.63 6.70
CA CYS A 34 2.86 11.77 7.44
C CYS A 34 1.36 12.00 7.25
N ARG A 35 0.77 11.53 6.17
CA ARG A 35 -0.69 11.55 6.01
C ARG A 35 -1.41 10.65 7.01
N ILE A 36 -0.78 9.57 7.46
CA ILE A 36 -1.33 8.60 8.41
C ILE A 36 -0.92 8.94 9.84
N LEU A 37 0.28 9.50 10.01
CA LEU A 37 0.88 9.87 11.29
C LEU A 37 1.17 11.39 11.37
N PRO A 38 0.15 12.27 11.19
CA PRO A 38 0.40 13.71 11.05
C PRO A 38 0.96 14.36 12.32
N ASN A 39 0.64 13.80 13.49
CA ASN A 39 1.01 14.35 14.79
C ASN A 39 2.14 13.58 15.49
N ASN A 40 2.79 12.65 14.79
CA ASN A 40 3.81 11.76 15.36
C ASN A 40 5.08 11.77 14.50
N PRO A 41 5.85 12.89 14.47
CA PRO A 41 7.00 13.00 13.57
C PRO A 41 8.08 11.96 13.84
N GLN A 42 8.35 11.63 15.09
CA GLN A 42 9.33 10.61 15.47
C GLN A 42 8.93 9.23 14.94
N ASP A 43 7.66 8.83 15.12
CA ASP A 43 7.14 7.58 14.59
C ASP A 43 7.17 7.56 13.04
N ALA A 44 6.95 8.71 12.41
CA ALA A 44 7.02 8.83 10.95
C ALA A 44 8.46 8.63 10.43
N GLU A 45 9.45 9.16 11.13
CA GLU A 45 10.87 8.97 10.81
C GLU A 45 11.29 7.51 10.99
N GLU A 46 10.90 6.86 12.08
CA GLU A 46 11.14 5.43 12.31
C GLU A 46 10.50 4.57 11.19
N CYS A 47 9.24 4.85 10.83
CA CYS A 47 8.59 4.16 9.72
C CYS A 47 9.33 4.37 8.39
N ALA A 48 9.83 5.58 8.12
CA ALA A 48 10.59 5.86 6.91
C ALA A 48 11.91 5.07 6.88
N ALA A 49 12.62 5.00 7.99
CA ALA A 49 13.82 4.19 8.12
C ALA A 49 13.54 2.70 7.89
N ASP A 50 12.47 2.17 8.46
CA ASP A 50 12.06 0.77 8.26
C ASP A 50 11.76 0.46 6.79
N VAL A 51 11.12 1.39 6.06
CA VAL A 51 10.84 1.26 4.63
C VAL A 51 12.13 1.22 3.81
N LEU A 52 13.12 2.07 4.13
CA LEU A 52 14.42 2.07 3.46
C LEU A 52 15.17 0.75 3.68
N VAL A 53 15.19 0.26 4.91
CA VAL A 53 15.80 -1.03 5.27
C VAL A 53 15.08 -2.19 4.57
N ALA A 54 13.75 -2.15 4.50
CA ALA A 54 12.97 -3.15 3.78
C ALA A 54 13.29 -3.12 2.27
N ALA A 55 13.43 -1.95 1.66
CA ALA A 55 13.80 -1.83 0.25
C ALA A 55 15.17 -2.44 -0.04
N TRP A 56 16.16 -2.21 0.83
CA TRP A 56 17.46 -2.84 0.73
C TRP A 56 17.37 -4.38 0.83
N LYS A 57 16.66 -4.91 1.81
CA LYS A 57 16.48 -6.37 1.99
C LYS A 57 15.82 -7.04 0.77
N HIS A 58 14.93 -6.34 0.09
CA HIS A 58 14.22 -6.85 -1.09
C HIS A 58 14.87 -6.45 -2.43
N ALA A 59 16.06 -5.82 -2.42
CA ALA A 59 16.73 -5.34 -3.63
C ALA A 59 16.96 -6.45 -4.68
N ALA A 60 17.32 -7.66 -4.25
CA ALA A 60 17.51 -8.80 -5.13
C ALA A 60 16.21 -9.23 -5.84
N GLU A 61 15.08 -9.18 -5.14
CA GLU A 61 13.77 -9.54 -5.69
C GLU A 61 13.32 -8.51 -6.74
N PHE A 62 13.58 -7.22 -6.52
CA PHE A 62 13.28 -6.17 -7.51
C PHE A 62 14.03 -6.42 -8.81
N LYS A 63 15.31 -6.78 -8.72
CA LYS A 63 16.13 -7.07 -9.88
C LYS A 63 15.64 -8.29 -10.65
N GLN A 64 15.27 -9.36 -9.95
CA GLN A 64 14.79 -10.60 -10.56
C GLN A 64 13.40 -10.46 -11.20
N GLN A 65 12.50 -9.73 -10.57
CA GLN A 65 11.09 -9.67 -10.95
C GLN A 65 10.72 -8.41 -11.76
N ASN A 66 11.68 -7.53 -12.03
CA ASN A 66 11.49 -6.22 -12.68
C ASN A 66 10.30 -5.44 -12.10
N ARG A 67 10.18 -5.44 -10.77
CA ARG A 67 9.09 -4.78 -10.06
C ARG A 67 9.30 -3.28 -10.01
N PRO A 68 8.25 -2.46 -10.21
CA PRO A 68 8.34 -1.02 -10.09
C PRO A 68 8.60 -0.62 -8.63
N LEU A 69 9.79 -0.08 -8.37
CA LEU A 69 10.26 0.29 -7.03
C LEU A 69 9.33 1.31 -6.36
N ARG A 70 8.90 2.33 -7.12
CA ARG A 70 8.02 3.40 -6.63
C ARG A 70 6.70 2.87 -6.05
N ALA A 71 6.02 1.99 -6.78
CA ALA A 71 4.74 1.44 -6.35
C ALA A 71 4.91 0.60 -5.07
N TRP A 72 5.96 -0.20 -5.00
CA TRP A 72 6.28 -0.99 -3.83
C TRP A 72 6.58 -0.11 -2.60
N LEU A 73 7.37 0.95 -2.77
CA LEU A 73 7.68 1.91 -1.70
C LEU A 73 6.43 2.58 -1.14
N CYS A 74 5.51 3.02 -2.01
CA CYS A 74 4.24 3.61 -1.56
C CYS A 74 3.41 2.63 -0.72
N VAL A 75 3.29 1.38 -1.18
CA VAL A 75 2.54 0.34 -0.45
C VAL A 75 3.23 0.02 0.88
N THR A 76 4.55 -0.13 0.90
CA THR A 76 5.30 -0.47 2.10
C THR A 76 5.28 0.67 3.11
N ALA A 77 5.52 1.91 2.69
CA ALA A 77 5.46 3.10 3.53
C ALA A 77 4.09 3.26 4.21
N ARG A 78 3.04 3.10 3.43
CA ARG A 78 1.68 3.16 3.93
C ARG A 78 1.39 2.06 4.94
N ASN A 79 1.80 0.85 4.64
CA ASN A 79 1.61 -0.29 5.50
C ASN A 79 2.32 -0.11 6.85
N ALA A 80 3.58 0.33 6.83
CA ALA A 80 4.35 0.64 8.03
C ALA A 80 3.64 1.71 8.88
N ALA A 81 3.18 2.79 8.25
CA ALA A 81 2.46 3.85 8.94
C ALA A 81 1.14 3.40 9.56
N ILE A 82 0.35 2.55 8.88
CA ILE A 82 -0.90 1.99 9.42
C ILE A 82 -0.61 1.07 10.60
N ASP A 83 0.39 0.19 10.50
CA ASP A 83 0.75 -0.72 11.58
C ASP A 83 1.22 0.06 12.81
N ARG A 84 2.03 1.13 12.62
CA ARG A 84 2.46 2.04 13.70
C ARG A 84 1.28 2.78 14.32
N TRP A 85 0.40 3.35 13.52
CA TRP A 85 -0.81 4.04 13.97
C TRP A 85 -1.70 3.12 14.82
N ARG A 86 -1.86 1.83 14.42
CA ARG A 86 -2.60 0.84 15.21
C ARG A 86 -1.92 0.55 16.54
N ALA A 87 -0.58 0.46 16.56
CA ALA A 87 0.20 0.23 17.77
C ALA A 87 0.09 1.38 18.78
N LEU A 88 -0.02 2.62 18.29
CA LEU A 88 -0.13 3.82 19.12
C LEU A 88 -1.54 4.01 19.74
N ARG A 89 -2.56 3.33 19.22
CA ARG A 89 -3.91 3.43 19.77
C ARG A 89 -4.10 2.51 20.97
N PRO A 90 -4.69 3.02 22.09
CA PRO A 90 -5.15 2.16 23.18
C PRO A 90 -6.16 1.15 22.65
N ARG A 91 -6.06 -0.10 23.07
CA ARG A 91 -6.94 -1.22 22.66
C ARG A 91 -8.47 -0.96 22.82
N GLN A 92 -8.86 0.11 23.50
CA GLN A 92 -10.26 0.46 23.79
C GLN A 92 -10.89 1.49 22.85
N GLN A 93 -10.11 2.13 21.98
CA GLN A 93 -10.65 3.01 20.95
C GLN A 93 -10.60 2.31 19.59
N GLU A 94 -11.45 1.31 19.39
CA GLU A 94 -11.96 0.93 18.07
C GLU A 94 -12.88 2.06 17.57
N CYS A 95 -12.30 3.25 17.40
CA CYS A 95 -13.03 4.37 16.84
C CYS A 95 -12.90 4.31 15.34
N GLU A 96 -14.04 4.42 14.69
CA GLU A 96 -14.27 4.64 13.28
C GLU A 96 -13.15 5.48 12.66
N LEU A 97 -12.35 4.85 11.79
CA LEU A 97 -11.57 5.59 10.82
C LEU A 97 -12.59 6.33 9.97
N ASN A 98 -12.61 7.63 10.11
CA ASN A 98 -13.54 8.50 9.44
C ASN A 98 -13.47 8.23 7.93
N ASP A 99 -14.59 7.96 7.29
CA ASP A 99 -14.72 7.80 5.84
C ASP A 99 -14.15 9.00 5.06
N GLU A 100 -14.07 10.17 5.69
CA GLU A 100 -13.47 11.39 5.15
C GLU A 100 -11.98 11.23 4.81
N LEU A 101 -11.20 10.47 5.62
CA LEU A 101 -9.79 10.20 5.29
C LEU A 101 -9.64 9.27 4.07
N ALA A 102 -10.63 8.45 3.81
CA ALA A 102 -10.64 7.56 2.65
C ALA A 102 -10.93 8.33 1.34
N GLN A 103 -11.80 9.33 1.40
CA GLN A 103 -12.17 10.15 0.26
C GLN A 103 -11.07 11.11 -0.20
N ASP A 104 -10.32 11.71 0.76
CA ASP A 104 -9.18 12.60 0.46
C ASP A 104 -8.04 11.90 -0.30
N TRP A 105 -7.86 10.59 -0.07
CA TRP A 105 -6.82 9.81 -0.73
C TRP A 105 -7.04 9.60 -2.23
N MET A 106 -8.29 9.69 -2.69
CA MET A 106 -8.64 9.53 -4.10
C MET A 106 -8.51 10.83 -4.88
N THR A 107 -8.51 12.00 -4.20
CA THR A 107 -8.67 13.30 -4.87
C THR A 107 -7.34 14.05 -5.13
N GLU A 108 -6.26 13.78 -4.40
CA GLU A 108 -5.02 14.59 -4.48
C GLU A 108 -3.82 13.96 -5.22
N ARG A 109 -3.99 12.82 -5.87
CA ARG A 109 -2.90 12.19 -6.61
C ARG A 109 -2.98 12.50 -8.11
N ARG A 110 -1.87 12.98 -8.66
CA ARG A 110 -1.49 12.66 -10.03
C ARG A 110 -1.16 11.16 -10.04
N SER A 111 -2.20 10.33 -10.14
CA SER A 111 -2.06 8.88 -10.24
C SER A 111 -1.44 8.53 -11.59
N THR A 112 -0.63 7.49 -11.61
CA THR A 112 -0.27 6.87 -12.88
C THR A 112 -1.55 6.28 -13.48
N GLU A 113 -1.68 6.26 -14.82
CA GLU A 113 -2.84 5.67 -15.51
C GLU A 113 -3.25 4.30 -14.97
N ALA A 114 -2.27 3.51 -14.51
CA ALA A 114 -2.50 2.21 -13.89
C ALA A 114 -3.18 2.30 -12.51
N GLU A 115 -2.85 3.32 -11.69
CA GLU A 115 -3.49 3.53 -10.38
C GLU A 115 -4.93 4.01 -10.54
N GLU A 116 -5.19 4.87 -11.52
CA GLU A 116 -6.54 5.32 -11.87
C GLU A 116 -7.40 4.15 -12.34
N LEU A 117 -6.84 3.31 -13.19
CA LEU A 117 -7.51 2.12 -13.69
C LEU A 117 -7.86 1.14 -12.56
N ILE A 118 -6.93 0.90 -11.63
CA ILE A 118 -7.18 0.04 -10.47
C ILE A 118 -8.25 0.66 -9.56
N ALA A 119 -8.20 1.97 -9.32
CA ALA A 119 -9.21 2.65 -8.52
C ALA A 119 -10.59 2.54 -9.17
N GLN A 120 -10.68 2.74 -10.49
CA GLN A 120 -11.93 2.57 -11.25
C GLN A 120 -12.46 1.13 -11.15
N LEU A 121 -11.61 0.13 -11.37
CA LEU A 121 -11.98 -1.28 -11.25
C LEU A 121 -12.48 -1.66 -9.85
N LEU A 122 -11.90 -1.07 -8.80
CA LEU A 122 -12.36 -1.28 -7.42
C LEU A 122 -13.74 -0.66 -7.19
N THR A 123 -14.05 0.49 -7.80
CA THR A 123 -15.38 1.12 -7.67
C THR A 123 -16.47 0.33 -8.41
N GLU A 124 -16.12 -0.46 -9.42
CA GLU A 124 -17.04 -1.34 -10.15
C GLU A 124 -17.38 -2.64 -9.39
N LEU A 125 -16.68 -2.93 -8.29
CA LEU A 125 -17.04 -4.08 -7.47
C LEU A 125 -18.36 -3.82 -6.74
N PRO A 126 -19.29 -4.79 -6.76
CA PRO A 126 -20.54 -4.68 -6.00
C PRO A 126 -20.25 -4.77 -4.49
N GLU A 127 -21.12 -4.15 -3.68
CA GLU A 127 -21.12 -4.41 -2.25
C GLU A 127 -21.56 -5.85 -1.95
N PRO A 128 -21.01 -6.52 -0.94
CA PRO A 128 -19.98 -6.04 -0.01
C PRO A 128 -18.53 -6.29 -0.46
N ASP A 129 -18.29 -6.73 -1.70
CA ASP A 129 -16.96 -7.09 -2.18
C ASP A 129 -16.03 -5.87 -2.20
N ARG A 130 -16.54 -4.70 -2.60
CA ARG A 130 -15.80 -3.44 -2.58
C ARG A 130 -15.31 -3.11 -1.17
N GLU A 131 -16.19 -3.16 -0.18
CA GLU A 131 -15.86 -2.92 1.23
C GLU A 131 -14.84 -3.93 1.77
N ILE A 132 -14.98 -5.22 1.43
CA ILE A 132 -14.03 -6.28 1.79
C ILE A 132 -12.64 -5.99 1.22
N PHE A 133 -12.56 -5.57 -0.06
CA PHE A 133 -11.30 -5.22 -0.70
C PHE A 133 -10.68 -3.99 -0.04
N PHE A 134 -11.48 -2.96 0.22
CA PHE A 134 -11.04 -1.75 0.87
C PHE A 134 -10.46 -2.06 2.25
N ARG A 135 -11.17 -2.83 3.09
CA ARG A 135 -10.71 -3.24 4.41
C ARG A 135 -9.45 -4.08 4.35
N ARG A 136 -9.40 -5.03 3.45
CA ARG A 136 -8.24 -5.94 3.33
C ARG A 136 -6.98 -5.22 2.85
N TYR A 137 -7.10 -4.43 1.79
CA TYR A 137 -5.94 -3.84 1.13
C TYR A 137 -5.63 -2.43 1.57
N TYR A 138 -6.64 -1.70 2.02
CA TYR A 138 -6.48 -0.34 2.52
C TYR A 138 -6.25 -0.31 4.02
N TYR A 139 -7.10 -0.93 4.82
CA TYR A 139 -6.97 -0.96 6.29
C TYR A 139 -6.14 -2.14 6.80
N ARG A 140 -5.71 -3.05 5.93
CA ARG A 140 -4.97 -4.27 6.29
C ARG A 140 -5.64 -5.14 7.34
N GLU A 141 -6.94 -5.06 7.43
CA GLU A 141 -7.69 -5.93 8.33
C GLU A 141 -7.52 -7.39 7.94
N SER A 142 -7.44 -8.28 8.93
CA SER A 142 -7.49 -9.72 8.70
C SER A 142 -8.87 -10.14 8.20
N CYS A 143 -8.96 -11.26 7.51
CA CYS A 143 -10.27 -11.78 7.07
C CYS A 143 -11.23 -12.05 8.25
N ARG A 144 -10.68 -12.36 9.42
CA ARG A 144 -11.42 -12.53 10.66
C ARG A 144 -12.02 -11.21 11.18
N GLU A 145 -11.22 -10.13 11.14
CA GLU A 145 -11.68 -8.78 11.54
C GLU A 145 -12.74 -8.26 10.58
N ILE A 146 -12.51 -8.39 9.27
CA ILE A 146 -13.49 -8.04 8.24
C ILE A 146 -14.80 -8.83 8.44
N GLY A 147 -14.68 -10.13 8.71
CA GLY A 147 -15.84 -11.00 8.97
C GLY A 147 -16.65 -10.52 10.17
N ARG A 148 -16.01 -10.15 11.28
CA ARG A 148 -16.69 -9.60 12.45
C ARG A 148 -17.42 -8.29 12.13
N ARG A 149 -16.77 -7.37 11.41
CA ARG A 149 -17.34 -6.05 11.07
C ARG A 149 -18.52 -6.14 10.12
N LEU A 150 -18.43 -7.02 9.12
CA LEU A 150 -19.46 -7.19 8.10
C LEU A 150 -20.46 -8.30 8.43
N ASN A 151 -20.41 -8.84 9.65
CA ASN A 151 -21.24 -9.96 10.11
C ASN A 151 -21.19 -11.16 9.13
N MET A 152 -19.98 -11.52 8.71
CA MET A 152 -19.70 -12.62 7.79
C MET A 152 -18.74 -13.63 8.42
N GLN A 153 -18.81 -14.88 7.97
CA GLN A 153 -17.79 -15.86 8.33
C GLN A 153 -16.46 -15.54 7.64
N GLU A 154 -15.33 -15.76 8.32
CA GLU A 154 -13.99 -15.57 7.77
C GLU A 154 -13.78 -16.30 6.43
N HIS A 155 -14.30 -17.52 6.33
CA HIS A 155 -14.26 -18.29 5.09
C HIS A 155 -14.98 -17.56 3.94
N THR A 156 -16.13 -16.95 4.20
CA THR A 156 -16.89 -16.18 3.20
C THR A 156 -16.08 -14.98 2.70
N VAL A 157 -15.40 -14.27 3.59
CA VAL A 157 -14.50 -13.15 3.25
C VAL A 157 -13.36 -13.63 2.34
N ASN A 158 -12.73 -14.76 2.69
CA ASN A 158 -11.64 -15.34 1.90
C ASN A 158 -12.09 -15.73 0.49
N VAL A 159 -13.26 -16.37 0.36
CA VAL A 159 -13.83 -16.76 -0.95
C VAL A 159 -14.14 -15.53 -1.81
N ARG A 160 -14.74 -14.49 -1.22
CA ARG A 160 -15.05 -13.23 -1.91
C ARG A 160 -13.79 -12.52 -2.39
N LEU A 161 -12.76 -12.44 -1.56
CA LEU A 161 -11.44 -11.89 -1.94
C LEU A 161 -10.81 -12.67 -3.08
N SER A 162 -10.89 -14.00 -3.05
CA SER A 162 -10.33 -14.84 -4.12
C SER A 162 -11.04 -14.61 -5.46
N ARG A 163 -12.37 -14.64 -5.47
CA ARG A 163 -13.18 -14.40 -6.67
C ARG A 163 -13.01 -12.98 -7.21
N GLY A 164 -13.01 -11.99 -6.32
CA GLY A 164 -12.83 -10.59 -6.70
C GLY A 164 -11.45 -10.34 -7.32
N ARG A 165 -10.37 -10.92 -6.76
CA ARG A 165 -9.03 -10.84 -7.36
C ARG A 165 -8.97 -11.42 -8.77
N GLU A 166 -9.62 -12.55 -8.99
CA GLU A 166 -9.67 -13.16 -10.32
C GLU A 166 -10.44 -12.29 -11.31
N LYS A 167 -11.58 -11.73 -10.89
CA LYS A 167 -12.37 -10.80 -11.71
C LYS A 167 -11.56 -9.55 -12.08
N LEU A 168 -10.94 -8.90 -11.10
CA LEU A 168 -10.09 -7.71 -11.32
C LEU A 168 -8.91 -8.01 -12.23
N ARG A 169 -8.26 -9.17 -12.08
CA ARG A 169 -7.14 -9.58 -12.95
C ARG A 169 -7.59 -9.74 -14.40
N LYS A 170 -8.75 -10.33 -14.65
CA LYS A 170 -9.30 -10.49 -15.99
C LYS A 170 -9.65 -9.14 -16.62
N GLN A 171 -10.30 -8.27 -15.87
CA GLN A 171 -10.66 -6.91 -16.34
C GLN A 171 -9.41 -6.09 -16.65
N PHE A 172 -8.40 -6.11 -15.76
CA PHE A 172 -7.13 -5.41 -15.96
C PHE A 172 -6.38 -5.92 -17.21
N ALA A 173 -6.35 -7.23 -17.44
CA ALA A 173 -5.73 -7.83 -18.62
C ALA A 173 -6.45 -7.40 -19.91
N THR A 174 -7.78 -7.34 -19.90
CA THR A 174 -8.58 -6.90 -21.06
C THR A 174 -8.29 -5.43 -21.39
N LEU A 175 -8.30 -4.57 -20.39
CA LEU A 175 -8.06 -3.13 -20.59
C LEU A 175 -6.63 -2.85 -21.08
N ARG A 176 -5.63 -3.54 -20.56
CA ARG A 176 -4.23 -3.40 -21.00
C ARG A 176 -4.01 -3.83 -22.47
N ASN A 177 -4.82 -4.73 -22.99
CA ASN A 177 -4.73 -5.16 -24.39
C ASN A 177 -5.50 -4.26 -25.36
N THR A 178 -6.22 -3.26 -24.85
CA THR A 178 -7.02 -2.32 -25.64
C THR A 178 -6.30 -0.99 -25.89
N TYR A 179 -5.18 -0.76 -25.20
CA TYR A 179 -4.25 0.36 -25.37
C TYR A 179 -2.89 -0.13 -25.89
#